data_f2a59ec52504d49a46994cc5032b0def
#
_entry.id   f2a59ec52504d49a46994cc5032b0def
#
_cell.length_a   1.000
_cell.length_b   1.000
_cell.length_c   1.000
_cell.angle_alpha   90.00
_cell.angle_beta   90.00
_cell.angle_gamma   90.00
#
_symmetry.space_group_name_H-M   'P 1'
#
loop_
_entity.id
_entity.type
_entity.pdbx_description
1 polymer ?
#
loop_
_entity_poly.entity_id
_entity_poly.type
_entity_poly.pdbx_seq_one_letter_code
_entity_poly.pdbx_strand_id
1 'polypeptide(L)'
;MAQHTGCHIVRPKKIIGKDDPEDPKLLKQLIALTGAKCLDYMDEAECCGNPIIGVNEAIPFQMAKEKLDHIMAVGAQALITVCPFCHMMYDLNQPRIERTFNTKIGIPVLHYPQLLGLAMGFSPEELAINELRVKPTQLLEQI
;
A
#
# COMPACT_ATOMS: atom_id res chain seq x y z
N MET A 1 2.27 8.45 -5.92
CA MET A 1 2.13 7.21 -5.14
C MET A 1 1.90 7.55 -3.69
N ALA A 2 1.30 6.65 -2.89
CA ALA A 2 1.33 6.67 -1.43
C ALA A 2 2.16 5.49 -0.94
N GLN A 3 2.76 5.57 0.25
CA GLN A 3 3.49 4.43 0.84
C GLN A 3 2.73 3.82 2.01
N HIS A 4 2.97 2.55 2.29
CA HIS A 4 2.65 1.92 3.56
C HIS A 4 3.78 0.98 3.97
N THR A 5 4.62 1.44 4.88
CA THR A 5 5.85 0.72 5.28
C THR A 5 5.55 -0.61 5.97
N GLY A 6 4.44 -0.70 6.70
CA GLY A 6 4.13 -1.88 7.51
C GLY A 6 4.80 -1.82 8.89
N CYS A 7 3.99 -1.95 9.93
CA CYS A 7 4.42 -1.69 11.31
C CYS A 7 5.56 -2.63 11.78
N HIS A 8 5.57 -3.90 11.37
CA HIS A 8 6.57 -4.87 11.81
C HIS A 8 7.98 -4.65 11.19
N ILE A 9 8.09 -3.79 10.17
CA ILE A 9 9.39 -3.45 9.56
C ILE A 9 10.10 -2.34 10.35
N VAL A 10 9.35 -1.52 11.08
CA VAL A 10 9.88 -0.38 11.83
C VAL A 10 9.74 -0.53 13.35
N ARG A 11 8.87 -1.43 13.83
CA ARG A 11 8.60 -1.64 15.26
C ARG A 11 8.98 -3.06 15.68
N PRO A 12 9.57 -3.25 16.88
CA PRO A 12 9.98 -2.20 17.81
C PRO A 12 11.29 -1.53 17.40
N LYS A 13 11.33 -0.21 17.48
CA LYS A 13 12.49 0.63 17.07
C LYS A 13 13.81 0.18 17.69
N LYS A 14 13.80 -0.23 18.97
CA LYS A 14 14.99 -0.69 19.71
C LYS A 14 15.67 -1.92 19.10
N ILE A 15 14.91 -2.75 18.36
CA ILE A 15 15.43 -3.98 17.75
C ILE A 15 15.75 -3.74 16.29
N ILE A 16 14.85 -3.12 15.55
CA ILE A 16 14.96 -2.97 14.09
C ILE A 16 15.85 -1.78 13.72
N GLY A 17 15.65 -0.62 14.35
CA GLY A 17 16.56 0.54 14.29
C GLY A 17 16.80 1.18 12.92
N LYS A 18 16.05 0.78 11.90
CA LYS A 18 16.31 1.20 10.51
C LYS A 18 15.61 2.50 10.11
N ASP A 19 14.42 2.75 10.65
CA ASP A 19 13.60 3.91 10.29
C ASP A 19 12.84 4.43 11.52
N ASP A 20 12.23 5.60 11.41
CA ASP A 20 11.38 6.12 12.49
C ASP A 20 9.98 5.47 12.38
N PRO A 21 9.49 4.80 13.44
CA PRO A 21 8.17 4.18 13.41
C PRO A 21 7.00 5.16 13.38
N GLU A 22 7.23 6.43 13.73
CA GLU A 22 6.22 7.49 13.72
C GLU A 22 6.27 8.34 12.43
N ASP A 23 7.44 8.39 11.76
CA ASP A 23 7.64 9.11 10.51
C ASP A 23 8.58 8.30 9.60
N PRO A 24 8.10 7.17 9.03
CA PRO A 24 8.94 6.30 8.21
C PRO A 24 9.26 6.93 6.86
N LYS A 25 10.56 7.07 6.56
CA LYS A 25 11.05 7.76 5.35
C LYS A 25 11.74 6.84 4.35
N LEU A 26 12.19 5.67 4.79
CA LEU A 26 13.01 4.81 3.94
C LEU A 26 12.25 4.35 2.68
N LEU A 27 11.00 3.93 2.81
CA LEU A 27 10.21 3.51 1.66
C LEU A 27 9.91 4.68 0.70
N LYS A 28 9.68 5.90 1.22
CA LYS A 28 9.55 7.11 0.39
C LYS A 28 10.79 7.36 -0.46
N GLN A 29 11.98 7.22 0.16
CA GLN A 29 13.25 7.35 -0.56
C GLN A 29 13.40 6.28 -1.63
N LEU A 30 13.06 5.03 -1.33
CA LEU A 30 13.09 3.94 -2.29
C LEU A 30 12.11 4.14 -3.45
N ILE A 31 10.90 4.63 -3.19
CA ILE A 31 9.93 5.00 -4.22
C ILE A 31 10.50 6.11 -5.11
N ALA A 32 11.12 7.14 -4.53
CA ALA A 32 11.72 8.22 -5.29
C ALA A 32 12.83 7.76 -6.25
N LEU A 33 13.59 6.71 -5.90
CA LEU A 33 14.60 6.13 -6.79
C LEU A 33 14.01 5.51 -8.07
N THR A 34 12.75 5.14 -8.07
CA THR A 34 12.05 4.65 -9.27
C THR A 34 11.54 5.78 -10.18
N GLY A 35 11.79 7.04 -9.83
CA GLY A 35 11.25 8.21 -10.54
C GLY A 35 9.83 8.60 -10.10
N ALA A 36 9.17 7.81 -9.26
CA ALA A 36 7.83 8.09 -8.78
C ALA A 36 7.83 9.10 -7.63
N LYS A 37 6.82 9.98 -7.60
CA LYS A 37 6.60 10.90 -6.48
C LYS A 37 5.77 10.23 -5.39
N CYS A 38 6.26 10.23 -4.15
CA CYS A 38 5.51 9.80 -2.98
C CYS A 38 4.78 11.00 -2.36
N LEU A 39 3.49 10.85 -2.08
CA LEU A 39 2.63 11.86 -1.45
C LEU A 39 2.44 11.52 0.03
N ASP A 40 2.48 12.54 0.87
CA ASP A 40 2.17 12.40 2.30
C ASP A 40 0.64 12.39 2.49
N TYR A 41 0.17 11.60 3.45
CA TYR A 41 -1.24 11.50 3.81
C TYR A 41 -1.40 11.23 5.31
N MET A 42 -2.60 11.45 5.84
CA MET A 42 -2.91 11.14 7.24
C MET A 42 -2.74 9.64 7.52
N ASP A 43 -2.50 9.29 8.76
CA ASP A 43 -2.41 7.90 9.27
C ASP A 43 -1.39 6.99 8.56
N GLU A 44 -0.40 7.57 7.88
CA GLU A 44 0.61 6.84 7.13
C GLU A 44 1.32 5.75 7.96
N ALA A 45 1.65 6.07 9.22
CA ALA A 45 2.32 5.17 10.17
C ALA A 45 1.37 4.18 10.88
N GLU A 46 0.04 4.29 10.66
CA GLU A 46 -0.94 3.44 11.33
C GLU A 46 -0.96 2.01 10.75
N CYS A 47 -1.34 1.06 11.60
CA CYS A 47 -1.43 -0.37 11.24
C CYS A 47 -2.50 -0.62 10.17
N CYS A 48 -2.28 -1.61 9.30
CA CYS A 48 -3.29 -2.08 8.34
C CYS A 48 -4.44 -2.89 8.98
N GLY A 49 -4.30 -3.30 10.24
CA GLY A 49 -5.30 -4.12 10.95
C GLY A 49 -5.32 -5.61 10.57
N ASN A 50 -4.59 -6.04 9.54
CA ASN A 50 -4.66 -7.43 9.05
C ASN A 50 -4.43 -8.52 10.12
N PRO A 51 -3.57 -8.36 11.14
CA PRO A 51 -3.36 -9.39 12.15
C PRO A 51 -4.60 -9.78 12.95
N ILE A 52 -5.60 -8.93 13.04
CA ILE A 52 -6.85 -9.20 13.80
C ILE A 52 -8.04 -9.60 12.92
N ILE A 53 -7.86 -9.69 11.60
CA ILE A 53 -8.97 -9.99 10.65
C ILE A 53 -9.65 -11.33 10.94
N GLY A 54 -8.89 -12.32 11.41
CA GLY A 54 -9.43 -13.64 11.76
C GLY A 54 -10.28 -13.67 13.05
N VAL A 55 -10.21 -12.60 13.85
CA VAL A 55 -10.96 -12.48 15.11
C VAL A 55 -12.18 -11.58 14.91
N ASN A 56 -12.00 -10.47 14.26
CA ASN A 56 -13.06 -9.49 13.98
C ASN A 56 -12.71 -8.71 12.70
N GLU A 57 -13.49 -8.91 11.64
CA GLU A 57 -13.25 -8.24 10.35
C GLU A 57 -13.69 -6.77 10.34
N ALA A 58 -14.66 -6.39 11.17
CA ALA A 58 -15.24 -5.04 11.11
C ALA A 58 -14.22 -3.95 11.44
N ILE A 59 -13.39 -4.18 12.47
CA ILE A 59 -12.38 -3.21 12.91
C ILE A 59 -11.29 -3.00 11.85
N PRO A 60 -10.58 -4.05 11.35
CA PRO A 60 -9.54 -3.85 10.35
C PRO A 60 -10.08 -3.34 9.01
N PHE A 61 -11.32 -3.67 8.64
CA PHE A 61 -11.92 -3.12 7.43
C PHE A 61 -12.22 -1.62 7.57
N GLN A 62 -12.68 -1.18 8.75
CA GLN A 62 -12.85 0.25 9.03
C GLN A 62 -11.50 0.99 8.95
N MET A 63 -10.47 0.47 9.62
CA MET A 63 -9.12 1.05 9.59
C MET A 63 -8.56 1.14 8.16
N ALA A 64 -8.71 0.05 7.39
CA ALA A 64 -8.23 0.01 6.01
C ALA A 64 -9.01 0.98 5.10
N LYS A 65 -10.34 1.07 5.29
CA LYS A 65 -11.16 2.03 4.54
C LYS A 65 -10.76 3.46 4.80
N GLU A 66 -10.62 3.87 6.06
CA GLU A 66 -10.21 5.22 6.45
C GLU A 66 -8.86 5.58 5.81
N LYS A 67 -7.87 4.69 5.89
CA LYS A 67 -6.57 4.89 5.26
C LYS A 67 -6.69 5.03 3.73
N LEU A 68 -7.46 4.18 3.07
CA LEU A 68 -7.66 4.26 1.62
C LEU A 68 -8.38 5.55 1.22
N ASP A 69 -9.33 6.03 2.02
CA ASP A 69 -9.97 7.35 1.82
C ASP A 69 -8.95 8.49 1.90
N HIS A 70 -8.03 8.47 2.88
CA HIS A 70 -6.97 9.49 3.00
C HIS A 70 -6.01 9.45 1.81
N ILE A 71 -5.68 8.25 1.33
CA ILE A 71 -4.84 8.05 0.13
C ILE A 71 -5.53 8.60 -1.12
N MET A 72 -6.83 8.35 -1.28
CA MET A 72 -7.62 8.93 -2.38
C MET A 72 -7.69 10.45 -2.29
N ALA A 73 -7.88 10.99 -1.09
CA ALA A 73 -8.00 12.43 -0.87
C ALA A 73 -6.75 13.22 -1.30
N VAL A 74 -5.57 12.62 -1.21
CA VAL A 74 -4.32 13.25 -1.68
C VAL A 74 -4.03 12.99 -3.17
N GLY A 75 -4.92 12.28 -3.87
CA GLY A 75 -4.79 12.00 -5.30
C GLY A 75 -3.67 11.00 -5.65
N ALA A 76 -3.35 10.07 -4.75
CA ALA A 76 -2.37 9.04 -5.06
C ALA A 76 -2.92 8.03 -6.09
N GLN A 77 -2.11 7.70 -7.09
CA GLN A 77 -2.48 6.78 -8.17
C GLN A 77 -2.32 5.31 -7.79
N ALA A 78 -1.50 5.01 -6.79
CA ALA A 78 -1.29 3.67 -6.26
C ALA A 78 -0.76 3.72 -4.83
N LEU A 79 -1.00 2.64 -4.07
CA LEU A 79 -0.41 2.39 -2.76
C LEU A 79 0.76 1.41 -2.92
N ILE A 80 1.93 1.78 -2.38
CA ILE A 80 3.13 0.93 -2.39
C ILE A 80 3.32 0.33 -1.00
N THR A 81 3.45 -0.99 -0.95
CA THR A 81 3.66 -1.76 0.28
C THR A 81 4.95 -2.56 0.23
N VAL A 82 5.47 -2.94 1.41
CA VAL A 82 6.61 -3.86 1.55
C VAL A 82 6.28 -5.08 2.42
N CYS A 83 5.10 -5.08 3.04
CA CYS A 83 4.63 -6.17 3.89
C CYS A 83 3.54 -6.96 3.17
N PRO A 84 3.65 -8.31 3.04
CA PRO A 84 2.65 -9.12 2.36
C PRO A 84 1.28 -9.08 3.05
N PHE A 85 1.23 -8.99 4.39
CA PHE A 85 -0.04 -8.85 5.11
C PHE A 85 -0.75 -7.52 4.82
N CYS A 86 0.02 -6.43 4.69
CA CYS A 86 -0.54 -5.14 4.30
C CYS A 86 -1.03 -5.17 2.85
N HIS A 87 -0.27 -5.82 1.96
CA HIS A 87 -0.69 -6.02 0.58
C HIS A 87 -2.01 -6.81 0.51
N MET A 88 -2.13 -7.91 1.25
CA MET A 88 -3.38 -8.68 1.34
C MET A 88 -4.55 -7.82 1.83
N MET A 89 -4.34 -6.95 2.83
CA MET A 89 -5.40 -6.08 3.34
C MET A 89 -5.89 -5.10 2.28
N TYR A 90 -4.97 -4.42 1.61
CA TYR A 90 -5.32 -3.31 0.71
C TYR A 90 -5.61 -3.76 -0.72
N ASP A 91 -5.08 -4.90 -1.20
CA ASP A 91 -5.40 -5.47 -2.51
C ASP A 91 -6.50 -6.53 -2.43
N LEU A 92 -6.23 -7.68 -1.77
CA LEU A 92 -7.17 -8.81 -1.79
C LEU A 92 -8.49 -8.52 -1.07
N ASN A 93 -8.45 -7.77 0.03
CA ASN A 93 -9.66 -7.42 0.78
C ASN A 93 -10.33 -6.13 0.29
N GLN A 94 -9.73 -5.35 -0.61
CA GLN A 94 -10.34 -4.11 -1.10
C GLN A 94 -11.78 -4.31 -1.63
N PRO A 95 -12.09 -5.33 -2.45
CA PRO A 95 -13.47 -5.57 -2.91
C PRO A 95 -14.44 -5.95 -1.78
N ARG A 96 -13.93 -6.54 -0.68
CA ARG A 96 -14.75 -6.85 0.50
C ARG A 96 -15.04 -5.58 1.30
N ILE A 97 -14.04 -4.74 1.47
CA ILE A 97 -14.17 -3.41 2.11
C ILE A 97 -15.18 -2.57 1.35
N GLU A 98 -15.05 -2.48 0.02
CA GLU A 98 -15.99 -1.75 -0.84
C GLU A 98 -17.44 -2.21 -0.66
N ARG A 99 -17.67 -3.52 -0.62
CA ARG A 99 -19.01 -4.09 -0.38
C ARG A 99 -19.53 -3.78 1.02
N THR A 100 -18.67 -3.91 2.05
CA THR A 100 -19.05 -3.69 3.44
C THR A 100 -19.51 -2.26 3.69
N PHE A 101 -18.84 -1.29 3.08
CA PHE A 101 -19.12 0.13 3.27
C PHE A 101 -19.92 0.77 2.12
N ASN A 102 -20.37 -0.03 1.16
CA ASN A 102 -21.09 0.44 -0.03
C ASN A 102 -20.38 1.62 -0.71
N THR A 103 -19.08 1.49 -0.93
CA THR A 103 -18.19 2.51 -1.51
C THR A 103 -17.39 1.94 -2.66
N LYS A 104 -16.80 2.81 -3.48
CA LYS A 104 -15.83 2.44 -4.51
C LYS A 104 -14.49 3.10 -4.20
N ILE A 105 -13.45 2.30 -4.10
CA ILE A 105 -12.09 2.74 -3.79
C ILE A 105 -11.23 2.66 -5.06
N GLY A 106 -10.96 1.46 -5.55
CA GLY A 106 -10.28 1.24 -6.83
C GLY A 106 -8.82 1.71 -6.87
N ILE A 107 -8.11 1.71 -5.74
CA ILE A 107 -6.68 2.06 -5.68
C ILE A 107 -5.84 0.81 -5.93
N PRO A 108 -4.98 0.79 -6.98
CA PRO A 108 -4.02 -0.30 -7.17
C PRO A 108 -3.02 -0.36 -6.02
N VAL A 109 -2.68 -1.58 -5.60
CA VAL A 109 -1.72 -1.82 -4.52
C VAL A 109 -0.57 -2.66 -5.06
N LEU A 110 0.64 -2.11 -5.08
CA LEU A 110 1.83 -2.79 -5.55
C LEU A 110 2.79 -3.08 -4.39
N HIS A 111 3.46 -4.22 -4.44
CA HIS A 111 4.67 -4.43 -3.67
C HIS A 111 5.81 -3.57 -4.23
N TYR A 112 6.67 -3.02 -3.36
CA TYR A 112 7.80 -2.21 -3.81
C TYR A 112 8.66 -2.90 -4.90
N PRO A 113 8.98 -4.22 -4.83
CA PRO A 113 9.69 -4.89 -5.92
C PRO A 113 8.97 -4.86 -7.27
N GLN A 114 7.64 -4.81 -7.29
CA GLN A 114 6.88 -4.66 -8.55
C GLN A 114 7.08 -3.26 -9.14
N LEU A 115 7.01 -2.21 -8.32
CA LEU A 115 7.29 -0.84 -8.76
C LEU A 115 8.74 -0.69 -9.25
N LEU A 116 9.71 -1.26 -8.52
CA LEU A 116 11.11 -1.26 -8.91
C LEU A 116 11.32 -2.01 -10.24
N GLY A 117 10.71 -3.18 -10.40
CA GLY A 117 10.78 -3.96 -11.63
C GLY A 117 10.23 -3.20 -12.83
N LEU A 118 9.09 -2.51 -12.70
CA LEU A 118 8.57 -1.63 -13.75
C LEU A 118 9.58 -0.54 -14.12
N ALA A 119 10.19 0.12 -13.14
CA ALA A 119 11.21 1.14 -13.38
C ALA A 119 12.48 0.58 -14.04
N MET A 120 12.75 -0.71 -13.88
CA MET A 120 13.86 -1.43 -14.56
C MET A 120 13.48 -1.95 -15.95
N GLY A 121 12.22 -1.76 -16.39
CA GLY A 121 11.73 -2.17 -17.71
C GLY A 121 11.22 -3.60 -17.81
N PHE A 122 10.95 -4.28 -16.68
CA PHE A 122 10.26 -5.57 -16.69
C PHE A 122 8.79 -5.40 -17.06
N SER A 123 8.23 -6.38 -17.77
CA SER A 123 6.82 -6.35 -18.16
C SER A 123 5.89 -6.60 -16.96
N PRO A 124 4.64 -6.11 -17.02
CA PRO A 124 3.64 -6.38 -15.99
C PRO A 124 3.38 -7.88 -15.75
N GLU A 125 3.54 -8.72 -16.79
CA GLU A 125 3.40 -10.17 -16.72
C GLU A 125 4.52 -10.79 -15.87
N GLU A 126 5.77 -10.41 -16.10
CA GLU A 126 6.92 -10.90 -15.33
C GLU A 126 6.84 -10.52 -13.85
N LEU A 127 6.18 -9.42 -13.55
CA LEU A 127 5.98 -8.89 -12.19
C LEU A 127 4.67 -9.34 -11.53
N ALA A 128 3.91 -10.22 -12.17
CA ALA A 128 2.59 -10.68 -11.72
C ALA A 128 1.61 -9.53 -11.38
N ILE A 129 1.75 -8.38 -12.03
CA ILE A 129 0.85 -7.22 -11.84
C ILE A 129 -0.56 -7.55 -12.33
N ASN A 130 -0.67 -8.45 -13.31
CA ASN A 130 -1.94 -8.95 -13.81
C ASN A 130 -2.74 -9.79 -12.80
N GLU A 131 -2.13 -10.19 -11.68
CA GLU A 131 -2.79 -10.92 -10.59
C GLU A 131 -3.42 -10.01 -9.53
N LEU A 132 -3.07 -8.72 -9.52
CA LEU A 132 -3.64 -7.75 -8.59
C LEU A 132 -5.16 -7.62 -8.73
N ARG A 133 -5.87 -7.39 -7.65
CA ARG A 133 -7.33 -7.22 -7.64
C ARG A 133 -7.75 -5.93 -8.34
N VAL A 134 -7.01 -4.87 -8.09
CA VAL A 134 -7.19 -3.59 -8.78
C VAL A 134 -6.03 -3.38 -9.75
N LYS A 135 -6.33 -3.34 -11.04
CA LYS A 135 -5.31 -3.19 -12.09
C LYS A 135 -4.78 -1.76 -12.11
N PRO A 136 -3.46 -1.55 -12.14
CA PRO A 136 -2.85 -0.22 -12.22
C PRO A 136 -2.84 0.34 -13.65
N THR A 137 -3.95 0.24 -14.40
CA THR A 137 -4.01 0.57 -15.83
C THR A 137 -3.50 1.98 -16.12
N GLN A 138 -3.99 2.99 -15.38
CA GLN A 138 -3.56 4.37 -15.57
C GLN A 138 -2.07 4.59 -15.27
N LEU A 139 -1.53 3.84 -14.32
CA LEU A 139 -0.11 3.90 -14.00
C LEU A 139 0.74 3.30 -15.11
N LEU A 140 0.32 2.15 -15.65
CA LEU A 140 1.04 1.46 -16.74
C LEU A 140 1.04 2.26 -18.06
N GLU A 141 0.05 3.10 -18.29
CA GLU A 141 -0.01 3.98 -19.45
C GLU A 141 0.99 5.16 -19.36
N GLN A 142 1.56 5.42 -18.19
CA GLN A 142 2.47 6.54 -17.94
C GLN A 142 3.95 6.12 -17.85
N ILE A 143 4.22 4.82 -17.91
CA ILE A 143 5.56 4.22 -17.87
C ILE A 143 5.93 3.73 -19.27
#